data_7135008e6f4fb3a1711fba66c08ace1b
#
_entry.id   7135008e6f4fb3a1711fba66c08ace1b
#
_cell.length_a   1.000
_cell.length_b   1.000
_cell.length_c   1.000
_cell.angle_alpha   90.00
_cell.angle_beta   90.00
_cell.angle_gamma   90.00
#
_symmetry.space_group_name_H-M   'P 1'
#
loop_
_entity.id
_entity.type
_entity.pdbx_description
1 polymer ?
#
loop_
_entity_poly.entity_id
_entity_poly.type
_entity_poly.pdbx_seq_one_letter_code
_entity_poly.pdbx_strand_id
1 'polypeptide(L)'
;MTYELRKTDENVLIAEGASVTGDVRLAKGVSIWYGAVLRGDMGPITVGADTNIQDGAILHEETVVGRGCTIGHGAIVHGCTVGDNTLIGMGAIVLNGAKIGSDCIVGAGALVTGKMDAPDGSMILGSPAKVVRPLKPEEIEGNRAAMEEYLEAAA
;
A
#
# COMPACT_ATOMS: atom_id res chain seq x y z
N MET A 1 -2.43 -25.83 -14.65
CA MET A 1 -2.71 -25.67 -13.21
C MET A 1 -3.52 -24.42 -13.04
N THR A 2 -4.68 -24.52 -12.46
CA THR A 2 -5.54 -23.37 -12.20
C THR A 2 -5.37 -22.95 -10.75
N TYR A 3 -5.12 -21.68 -10.54
CA TYR A 3 -5.02 -21.08 -9.22
C TYR A 3 -6.31 -20.34 -8.92
N GLU A 4 -6.94 -20.69 -7.81
CA GLU A 4 -8.16 -20.01 -7.39
C GLU A 4 -7.82 -18.77 -6.58
N LEU A 5 -8.39 -17.66 -6.99
CA LEU A 5 -8.37 -16.44 -6.22
C LEU A 5 -9.44 -16.57 -5.13
N ARG A 6 -9.05 -16.43 -3.88
CA ARG A 6 -10.01 -16.46 -2.78
C ARG A 6 -10.67 -15.09 -2.66
N LYS A 7 -11.98 -15.05 -2.79
CA LYS A 7 -12.79 -13.88 -2.49
C LYS A 7 -13.57 -14.11 -1.22
N THR A 8 -13.59 -13.11 -0.37
CA THR A 8 -14.44 -13.10 0.83
C THR A 8 -15.79 -12.46 0.51
N ASP A 9 -16.72 -12.54 1.45
CA ASP A 9 -18.04 -11.93 1.32
C ASP A 9 -17.99 -10.40 1.15
N GLU A 10 -16.92 -9.76 1.59
CA GLU A 10 -16.69 -8.33 1.42
C GLU A 10 -15.93 -8.00 0.13
N ASN A 11 -15.86 -8.93 -0.79
CA ASN A 11 -15.16 -8.77 -2.07
C ASN A 11 -13.65 -8.49 -1.91
N VAL A 12 -13.04 -9.07 -0.90
CA VAL A 12 -11.59 -9.06 -0.72
C VAL A 12 -10.97 -10.18 -1.55
N LEU A 13 -10.00 -9.83 -2.37
CA LEU A 13 -9.24 -10.76 -3.16
C LEU A 13 -7.94 -11.12 -2.46
N ILE A 14 -7.65 -12.41 -2.32
CA ILE A 14 -6.33 -12.89 -1.89
C ILE A 14 -5.83 -13.86 -2.94
N ALA A 15 -4.80 -13.44 -3.68
CA ALA A 15 -4.21 -14.26 -4.73
C ALA A 15 -3.47 -15.46 -4.13
N GLU A 16 -3.36 -16.52 -4.91
CA GLU A 16 -2.59 -17.69 -4.49
C GLU A 16 -1.13 -17.32 -4.23
N GLY A 17 -0.55 -17.92 -3.20
CA GLY A 17 0.82 -17.63 -2.78
C GLY A 17 0.98 -16.37 -1.94
N ALA A 18 -0.05 -15.56 -1.79
CA ALA A 18 -0.06 -14.49 -0.82
C ALA A 18 -0.23 -15.08 0.59
N SER A 19 0.49 -14.52 1.55
CA SER A 19 0.43 -14.95 2.95
C SER A 19 -0.16 -13.85 3.81
N VAL A 20 -1.29 -14.14 4.46
CA VAL A 20 -1.97 -13.20 5.35
C VAL A 20 -2.16 -13.89 6.69
N THR A 21 -1.43 -13.45 7.71
CA THR A 21 -1.39 -14.11 9.02
C THR A 21 -1.46 -13.09 10.15
N GLY A 22 -1.93 -13.54 11.32
CA GLY A 22 -2.04 -12.69 12.51
C GLY A 22 -3.25 -11.75 12.45
N ASP A 23 -3.14 -10.61 13.13
CA ASP A 23 -4.20 -9.60 13.17
C ASP A 23 -4.12 -8.70 11.93
N VAL A 24 -4.83 -9.09 10.88
CA VAL A 24 -4.90 -8.35 9.63
C VAL A 24 -6.36 -8.01 9.35
N ARG A 25 -6.65 -6.73 9.22
CA ARG A 25 -8.01 -6.19 9.04
C ARG A 25 -8.11 -5.58 7.65
N LEU A 26 -8.84 -6.23 6.78
CA LEU A 26 -9.00 -5.86 5.37
C LEU A 26 -10.41 -5.35 5.13
N ALA A 27 -10.53 -4.11 4.69
CA ALA A 27 -11.82 -3.53 4.34
C ALA A 27 -12.32 -4.02 2.98
N LYS A 28 -13.55 -3.68 2.64
CA LYS A 28 -14.19 -4.07 1.38
C LYS A 28 -13.36 -3.67 0.17
N GLY A 29 -13.27 -4.55 -0.81
CA GLY A 29 -12.63 -4.28 -2.09
C GLY A 29 -11.10 -4.33 -2.08
N VAL A 30 -10.48 -4.65 -0.95
CA VAL A 30 -9.02 -4.82 -0.89
C VAL A 30 -8.59 -6.00 -1.75
N SER A 31 -7.50 -5.83 -2.48
CA SER A 31 -6.88 -6.92 -3.23
C SER A 31 -5.42 -7.12 -2.82
N ILE A 32 -5.08 -8.38 -2.57
CA ILE A 32 -3.73 -8.81 -2.17
C ILE A 32 -3.23 -9.77 -3.22
N TRP A 33 -2.13 -9.41 -3.85
CA TRP A 33 -1.67 -10.07 -5.05
C TRP A 33 -0.57 -11.12 -4.78
N TYR A 34 -0.06 -11.73 -5.83
CA TYR A 34 0.79 -12.90 -5.74
C TYR A 34 2.06 -12.67 -4.95
N GLY A 35 2.35 -13.54 -3.99
CA GLY A 35 3.57 -13.49 -3.20
C GLY A 35 3.63 -12.34 -2.18
N ALA A 36 2.59 -11.53 -2.05
CA ALA A 36 2.54 -10.50 -1.02
C ALA A 36 2.43 -11.14 0.37
N VAL A 37 3.01 -10.49 1.37
CA VAL A 37 3.02 -10.97 2.75
C VAL A 37 2.50 -9.87 3.69
N LEU A 38 1.41 -10.17 4.38
CA LEU A 38 0.88 -9.33 5.46
C LEU A 38 0.97 -10.14 6.75
N ARG A 39 1.91 -9.77 7.61
CA ARG A 39 2.17 -10.52 8.84
C ARG A 39 1.86 -9.65 10.06
N GLY A 40 0.68 -9.83 10.63
CA GLY A 40 0.16 -9.05 11.77
C GLY A 40 0.40 -9.71 13.12
N ASP A 41 1.53 -10.35 13.33
CA ASP A 41 1.90 -11.02 14.58
C ASP A 41 2.56 -10.08 15.61
N MET A 42 3.11 -8.96 15.16
CA MET A 42 3.78 -7.95 16.01
C MET A 42 2.97 -6.65 16.12
N GLY A 43 1.72 -6.68 15.74
CA GLY A 43 0.80 -5.56 15.77
C GLY A 43 -0.20 -5.65 14.63
N PRO A 44 -1.37 -5.00 14.75
CA PRO A 44 -2.40 -5.09 13.71
C PRO A 44 -1.99 -4.39 12.43
N ILE A 45 -2.36 -5.00 11.31
CA ILE A 45 -2.27 -4.38 9.99
C ILE A 45 -3.69 -4.03 9.57
N THR A 46 -3.93 -2.76 9.27
CA THR A 46 -5.24 -2.27 8.83
C THR A 46 -5.12 -1.72 7.41
N VAL A 47 -5.93 -2.23 6.51
CA VAL A 47 -5.93 -1.80 5.10
C VAL A 47 -7.32 -1.29 4.75
N GLY A 48 -7.40 -0.05 4.30
CA GLY A 48 -8.64 0.63 3.94
C GLY A 48 -9.25 0.10 2.64
N ALA A 49 -10.54 0.43 2.44
CA ALA A 49 -11.31 -0.05 1.29
C ALA A 49 -10.63 0.24 -0.04
N ASP A 50 -10.78 -0.67 -0.98
CA ASP A 50 -10.33 -0.56 -2.38
C ASP A 50 -8.82 -0.43 -2.58
N THR A 51 -8.04 -0.60 -1.52
CA THR A 51 -6.57 -0.59 -1.60
C THR A 51 -6.05 -1.88 -2.21
N ASN A 52 -5.04 -1.78 -3.06
CA ASN A 52 -4.37 -2.94 -3.63
C ASN A 52 -2.94 -3.07 -3.09
N ILE A 53 -2.60 -4.30 -2.70
CA ILE A 53 -1.27 -4.69 -2.23
C ILE A 53 -0.70 -5.60 -3.31
N GLN A 54 0.26 -5.10 -4.06
CA GLN A 54 0.73 -5.76 -5.27
C GLN A 54 1.74 -6.88 -4.99
N ASP A 55 2.09 -7.58 -6.06
CA ASP A 55 2.93 -8.77 -6.01
C ASP A 55 4.22 -8.54 -5.23
N GLY A 56 4.52 -9.44 -4.30
CA GLY A 56 5.75 -9.41 -3.53
C GLY A 56 5.87 -8.29 -2.48
N ALA A 57 4.85 -7.47 -2.31
CA ALA A 57 4.88 -6.44 -1.26
C ALA A 57 4.80 -7.06 0.13
N ILE A 58 5.41 -6.39 1.11
CA ILE A 58 5.44 -6.87 2.49
C ILE A 58 4.92 -5.78 3.42
N LEU A 59 3.93 -6.14 4.24
CA LEU A 59 3.43 -5.32 5.34
C LEU A 59 3.69 -6.04 6.66
N HIS A 60 4.33 -5.37 7.59
CA HIS A 60 4.66 -5.94 8.88
C HIS A 60 4.69 -4.87 9.97
N GLU A 61 4.64 -5.28 11.23
CA GLU A 61 4.46 -4.42 12.40
C GLU A 61 3.11 -3.70 12.37
N GLU A 62 2.83 -2.87 13.35
CA GLU A 62 1.60 -2.06 13.37
C GLU A 62 1.60 -1.08 12.20
N THR A 63 0.81 -1.39 11.19
CA THR A 63 0.77 -0.64 9.93
C THR A 63 -0.66 -0.25 9.60
N VAL A 64 -0.86 1.00 9.22
CA VAL A 64 -2.15 1.51 8.77
C VAL A 64 -2.01 2.03 7.36
N VAL A 65 -2.78 1.46 6.45
CA VAL A 65 -2.89 1.93 5.07
C VAL A 65 -4.32 2.39 4.84
N GLY A 66 -4.49 3.58 4.32
CA GLY A 66 -5.79 4.17 4.05
C GLY A 66 -6.53 3.49 2.91
N ARG A 67 -7.61 4.14 2.47
CA ARG A 67 -8.46 3.65 1.38
C ARG A 67 -7.95 4.12 0.03
N GLY A 68 -8.22 3.33 -1.00
CA GLY A 68 -7.88 3.68 -2.37
C GLY A 68 -6.38 3.82 -2.65
N CYS A 69 -5.55 3.17 -1.85
CA CYS A 69 -4.09 3.20 -2.02
C CYS A 69 -3.60 2.14 -2.98
N THR A 70 -2.41 2.38 -3.52
CA THR A 70 -1.68 1.38 -4.32
C THR A 70 -0.32 1.14 -3.66
N ILE A 71 -0.10 -0.07 -3.20
CA ILE A 71 1.20 -0.50 -2.68
C ILE A 71 1.90 -1.31 -3.77
N GLY A 72 2.91 -0.72 -4.38
CA GLY A 72 3.55 -1.25 -5.58
C GLY A 72 4.29 -2.57 -5.37
N HIS A 73 4.62 -3.22 -6.48
CA HIS A 73 5.34 -4.50 -6.49
C HIS A 73 6.62 -4.43 -5.65
N GLY A 74 6.79 -5.39 -4.75
CA GLY A 74 8.01 -5.50 -3.94
C GLY A 74 8.23 -4.39 -2.93
N ALA A 75 7.27 -3.50 -2.71
CA ALA A 75 7.39 -2.46 -1.69
C ALA A 75 7.34 -3.08 -0.28
N ILE A 76 8.04 -2.45 0.66
CA ILE A 76 8.02 -2.84 2.07
C ILE A 76 7.42 -1.69 2.86
N VAL A 77 6.29 -1.95 3.51
CA VAL A 77 5.55 -0.98 4.32
C VAL A 77 5.52 -1.49 5.74
N HIS A 78 6.36 -0.93 6.58
CA HIS A 78 6.71 -1.53 7.86
C HIS A 78 6.51 -0.55 9.02
N GLY A 79 5.51 -0.83 9.87
CA GLY A 79 5.29 -0.06 11.09
C GLY A 79 4.98 1.42 10.87
N CYS A 80 4.28 1.76 9.82
CA CYS A 80 4.05 3.15 9.40
C CYS A 80 2.57 3.43 9.14
N THR A 81 2.26 4.69 8.86
CA THR A 81 0.91 5.14 8.53
C THR A 81 0.90 5.77 7.16
N VAL A 82 0.00 5.32 6.31
CA VAL A 82 -0.20 5.83 4.95
C VAL A 82 -1.65 6.30 4.83
N GLY A 83 -1.85 7.53 4.39
CA GLY A 83 -3.17 8.13 4.20
C GLY A 83 -3.90 7.56 2.98
N ASP A 84 -5.00 8.20 2.62
CA ASP A 84 -5.86 7.73 1.52
C ASP A 84 -5.28 8.12 0.15
N ASN A 85 -5.68 7.40 -0.90
CA ASN A 85 -5.33 7.70 -2.28
C ASN A 85 -3.84 7.97 -2.50
N THR A 86 -3.00 7.22 -1.80
CA THR A 86 -1.53 7.35 -1.85
C THR A 86 -0.93 6.18 -2.60
N LEU A 87 0.07 6.47 -3.41
CA LEU A 87 0.80 5.45 -4.16
C LEU A 87 2.19 5.26 -3.57
N ILE A 88 2.48 4.06 -3.12
CA ILE A 88 3.83 3.64 -2.73
C ILE A 88 4.44 2.91 -3.92
N GLY A 89 5.46 3.50 -4.50
CA GLY A 89 6.09 2.97 -5.71
C GLY A 89 6.76 1.63 -5.52
N MET A 90 6.91 0.90 -6.61
CA MET A 90 7.52 -0.43 -6.58
C MET A 90 8.92 -0.41 -5.97
N GLY A 91 9.20 -1.37 -5.10
CA GLY A 91 10.49 -1.49 -4.42
C GLY A 91 10.79 -0.42 -3.37
N ALA A 92 9.87 0.50 -3.09
CA ALA A 92 10.07 1.48 -2.03
C ALA A 92 10.04 0.81 -0.64
N ILE A 93 10.76 1.40 0.30
CA ILE A 93 10.82 0.94 1.68
C ILE A 93 10.37 2.08 2.59
N VAL A 94 9.35 1.81 3.40
CA VAL A 94 8.80 2.76 4.37
C VAL A 94 8.98 2.17 5.76
N LEU A 95 9.76 2.85 6.60
CA LEU A 95 10.19 2.33 7.90
C LEU A 95 9.29 2.77 9.05
N ASN A 96 9.46 2.10 10.19
CA ASN A 96 8.68 2.33 11.41
C ASN A 96 8.61 3.80 11.81
N GLY A 97 7.40 4.25 12.11
CA GLY A 97 7.14 5.59 12.58
C GLY A 97 6.91 6.64 11.48
N ALA A 98 7.19 6.29 10.23
CA ALA A 98 6.93 7.21 9.12
C ALA A 98 5.44 7.48 8.98
N LYS A 99 5.12 8.73 8.65
CA LYS A 99 3.76 9.19 8.38
C LYS A 99 3.71 9.78 6.99
N ILE A 100 2.91 9.19 6.14
CA ILE A 100 2.68 9.65 4.78
C ILE A 100 1.21 10.04 4.67
N GLY A 101 0.96 11.27 4.26
CA GLY A 101 -0.39 11.80 4.12
C GLY A 101 -1.19 11.16 3.01
N SER A 102 -2.37 11.71 2.78
CA SER A 102 -3.24 11.35 1.66
C SER A 102 -2.75 12.01 0.37
N ASP A 103 -3.17 11.47 -0.77
CA ASP A 103 -2.86 12.03 -2.10
C ASP A 103 -1.35 12.22 -2.33
N CYS A 104 -0.53 11.32 -1.79
CA CYS A 104 0.93 11.34 -1.93
C CYS A 104 1.41 10.33 -2.96
N ILE A 105 2.62 10.54 -3.46
CA ILE A 105 3.39 9.53 -4.22
C ILE A 105 4.74 9.35 -3.54
N VAL A 106 5.05 8.12 -3.18
CA VAL A 106 6.41 7.69 -2.84
C VAL A 106 7.00 7.05 -4.08
N GLY A 107 8.09 7.60 -4.59
CA GLY A 107 8.71 7.11 -5.81
C GLY A 107 9.26 5.70 -5.69
N ALA A 108 9.37 5.01 -6.84
CA ALA A 108 9.93 3.67 -6.89
C ALA A 108 11.34 3.65 -6.27
N GLY A 109 11.64 2.63 -5.47
CA GLY A 109 12.95 2.46 -4.85
C GLY A 109 13.30 3.48 -3.76
N ALA A 110 12.40 4.35 -3.36
CA ALA A 110 12.65 5.33 -2.31
C ALA A 110 12.84 4.66 -0.95
N LEU A 111 13.68 5.24 -0.11
CA LEU A 111 13.84 4.83 1.28
C LEU A 111 13.28 5.91 2.20
N VAL A 112 12.09 5.66 2.74
CA VAL A 112 11.41 6.57 3.66
C VAL A 112 11.74 6.17 5.09
N THR A 113 12.50 7.00 5.79
CA THR A 113 12.90 6.73 7.17
C THR A 113 11.80 7.10 8.18
N GLY A 114 11.92 6.62 9.40
CA GLY A 114 10.88 6.77 10.43
C GLY A 114 10.62 8.20 10.89
N LYS A 115 11.47 9.16 10.53
CA LYS A 115 11.28 10.57 10.85
C LYS A 115 10.39 11.31 9.84
N MET A 116 10.03 10.65 8.73
CA MET A 116 9.18 11.26 7.72
C MET A 116 7.81 11.59 8.29
N ASP A 117 7.39 12.82 8.08
CA ASP A 117 6.04 13.30 8.33
C ASP A 117 5.61 14.12 7.10
N ALA A 118 5.15 13.41 6.08
CA ALA A 118 4.80 14.04 4.81
C ALA A 118 3.35 14.53 4.82
N PRO A 119 3.12 15.81 4.54
CA PRO A 119 1.76 16.34 4.43
C PRO A 119 1.04 15.75 3.22
N ASP A 120 -0.29 15.91 3.21
CA ASP A 120 -1.10 15.51 2.08
C ASP A 120 -0.59 16.14 0.78
N GLY A 121 -0.69 15.42 -0.32
CA GLY A 121 -0.32 15.91 -1.63
C GLY A 121 1.18 16.04 -1.87
N SER A 122 2.01 15.23 -1.21
CA SER A 122 3.47 15.29 -1.33
C SER A 122 4.01 14.31 -2.37
N MET A 123 4.99 14.76 -3.15
CA MET A 123 5.89 13.91 -3.91
C MET A 123 7.12 13.61 -3.04
N ILE A 124 7.38 12.32 -2.81
CA ILE A 124 8.43 11.84 -1.91
C ILE A 124 9.41 10.98 -2.70
N LEU A 125 10.64 11.44 -2.82
CA LEU A 125 11.66 10.77 -3.66
C LEU A 125 12.99 10.66 -2.93
N GLY A 126 13.73 9.63 -3.28
CA GLY A 126 15.15 9.50 -2.93
C GLY A 126 15.46 8.47 -1.85
N SER A 127 16.74 8.36 -1.54
CA SER A 127 17.27 7.45 -0.51
C SER A 127 18.44 8.16 0.20
N PRO A 128 18.23 8.74 1.40
CA PRO A 128 16.95 8.85 2.11
C PRO A 128 15.96 9.76 1.37
N ALA A 129 14.69 9.39 1.44
CA ALA A 129 13.64 10.12 0.74
C ALA A 129 13.30 11.45 1.42
N LYS A 130 12.89 12.41 0.59
CA LYS A 130 12.46 13.75 1.03
C LYS A 130 11.19 14.13 0.27
N VAL A 131 10.39 15.00 0.88
CA VAL A 131 9.32 15.69 0.18
C VAL A 131 9.96 16.71 -0.75
N VAL A 132 9.80 16.51 -2.06
CA VAL A 132 10.50 17.34 -3.07
C VAL A 132 9.61 18.42 -3.68
N ARG A 133 8.28 18.22 -3.67
CA ARG A 133 7.31 19.18 -4.19
C ARG A 133 5.89 18.71 -3.88
N PRO A 134 4.88 19.60 -4.02
CA PRO A 134 3.48 19.16 -4.07
C PRO A 134 3.19 18.34 -5.33
N LEU A 135 2.21 17.46 -5.26
CA LEU A 135 1.67 16.79 -6.45
C LEU A 135 0.82 17.77 -7.27
N LYS A 136 0.82 17.54 -8.57
CA LYS A 136 -0.13 18.19 -9.49
C LYS A 136 -1.48 17.47 -9.41
N PRO A 137 -2.61 18.17 -9.72
CA PRO A 137 -3.94 17.54 -9.73
C PRO A 137 -4.01 16.27 -10.59
N GLU A 138 -3.36 16.26 -11.75
CA GLU A 138 -3.33 15.09 -12.62
C GLU A 138 -2.56 13.91 -12.03
N GLU A 139 -1.59 14.15 -11.16
CA GLU A 139 -0.86 13.09 -10.45
C GLU A 139 -1.74 12.47 -9.36
N ILE A 140 -2.49 13.29 -8.65
CA ILE A 140 -3.45 12.82 -7.64
C ILE A 140 -4.54 11.96 -8.31
N GLU A 141 -5.07 12.43 -9.45
CA GLU A 141 -6.04 11.65 -10.22
C GLU A 141 -5.42 10.38 -10.80
N GLY A 142 -4.15 10.42 -11.15
CA GLY A 142 -3.38 9.24 -11.58
C GLY A 142 -3.33 8.14 -10.51
N ASN A 143 -3.20 8.51 -9.24
CA ASN A 143 -3.26 7.55 -8.13
C ASN A 143 -4.62 6.85 -8.08
N ARG A 144 -5.68 7.62 -8.28
CA ARG A 144 -7.04 7.09 -8.31
C ARG A 144 -7.25 6.12 -9.47
N ALA A 145 -6.78 6.50 -10.66
CA ALA A 145 -6.87 5.66 -11.85
C ALA A 145 -6.12 4.34 -11.67
N ALA A 146 -4.94 4.38 -11.06
CA ALA A 146 -4.15 3.18 -10.77
C ALA A 146 -4.91 2.23 -9.83
N MET A 147 -5.53 2.75 -8.80
CA MET A 147 -6.36 1.96 -7.88
C MET A 147 -7.56 1.35 -8.61
N GLU A 148 -8.24 2.12 -9.45
CA GLU A 148 -9.41 1.65 -10.21
C GLU A 148 -9.05 0.52 -11.18
N GLU A 149 -7.87 0.55 -11.80
CA GLU A 149 -7.36 -0.55 -12.63
C GLU A 149 -7.29 -1.86 -11.84
N TYR A 150 -6.82 -1.80 -10.59
CA TYR A 150 -6.74 -2.98 -9.74
C TYR A 150 -8.10 -3.46 -9.22
N LEU A 151 -9.04 -2.54 -8.99
CA LEU A 151 -10.41 -2.94 -8.69
C LEU A 151 -11.02 -3.72 -9.88
N GLU A 152 -10.80 -3.25 -11.08
CA GLU A 152 -11.26 -3.91 -12.29
C GLU A 152 -10.58 -5.28 -12.47
N ALA A 153 -9.28 -5.35 -12.26
CA ALA A 153 -8.52 -6.60 -12.36
C ALA A 153 -8.97 -7.65 -11.33
N ALA A 154 -9.41 -7.20 -10.16
CA ALA A 154 -9.87 -8.07 -9.07
C ALA A 154 -11.35 -8.48 -9.19
N ALA A 155 -12.08 -7.88 -10.10
CA ALA A 155 -13.53 -8.09 -10.25
C ALA A 155 -13.89 -9.51 -10.76
#